data_0b68dacf9ac5b92d6a2dddf8979b0787
#
_entry.id   0b68dacf9ac5b92d6a2dddf8979b0787
#
_cell.length_a   1.000
_cell.length_b   1.000
_cell.length_c   1.000
_cell.angle_alpha   90.00
_cell.angle_beta   90.00
_cell.angle_gamma   90.00
#
_symmetry.space_group_name_H-M   'P 1'
#
loop_
_entity.id
_entity.type
_entity.pdbx_description
1 polymer ?
#
loop_
_entity_poly.entity_id
_entity_poly.type
_entity_poly.pdbx_seq_one_letter_code
_entity_poly.pdbx_strand_id
1 'polypeptide(L)'
;MSNLWNSLRGDQYLGLAPWAWVQLESAEPPGPFPFIGGVAPEVVASLQEAHSLLLSAIETAISDVFSRRASLDDPSLRVRLEDAYAELVASRPHLSAHIRCGRRPDGTFQWEFPLDQTKSATMTYTGLRIFNAVKRQAMPVPFDRPIAPAIGKLLGFLDGTYRVAEVKTVVMASGREMERHLMRLLDALKAQDCLVGTDKAQVRDQWLTATGDRDLVHLGHASLLYRTQDQFLLFDPWLMPWFAESPVPSLWTSLLPRPAALFLSHDHDDHVDPRTLLHLPKDIPVIIPSRRNRRALHFDYLALLRELGFVQVIELAHGETWSFEGGAVVSVPFFGEDPCDLEMPRNCYLIADRGRNTLIHVDSGPTNNGRSALQEGVIDGLVRTYGPIATVCASQQQLLELRSYAAHACLSHPGRWLEVGENGYLTNGYLADLAMAAKARLFVSYATGGADWYPDHLSFMFSRRNPARTALLTAHWERPEELKAKLAPAGCGYHYSHALDLFRPAADGGTQVVSAAETVDPLQLYRLDHGDPPFMRSKGTTW
;
A
#
# COMPACT_ATOMS: atom_id res chain seq x y z
N MET A 1 24.32 30.46 10.98
CA MET A 1 22.84 30.30 11.09
C MET A 1 22.27 30.59 9.72
N SER A 2 21.42 29.74 9.21
CA SER A 2 20.89 29.92 7.84
C SER A 2 20.00 31.17 7.79
N ASN A 3 20.02 31.87 6.65
CA ASN A 3 19.14 33.02 6.39
C ASN A 3 17.68 32.59 6.13
N LEU A 4 17.37 31.30 6.29
CA LEU A 4 16.07 30.72 5.97
C LEU A 4 14.95 31.44 6.74
N TRP A 5 15.07 31.47 8.08
CA TRP A 5 14.04 32.06 8.92
C TRP A 5 13.82 33.57 8.70
N ASN A 6 14.85 34.27 8.23
CA ASN A 6 14.72 35.69 7.91
C ASN A 6 13.99 35.94 6.58
N SER A 7 13.86 34.92 5.74
CA SER A 7 13.22 34.99 4.44
C SER A 7 11.78 34.45 4.42
N LEU A 8 11.31 33.89 5.54
CA LEU A 8 9.96 33.37 5.72
C LEU A 8 9.22 34.22 6.73
N ARG A 9 7.97 34.51 6.47
CA ARG A 9 7.11 35.24 7.43
C ARG A 9 6.63 34.27 8.51
N GLY A 10 6.80 34.65 9.77
CA GLY A 10 6.50 33.79 10.93
C GLY A 10 5.02 33.41 11.07
N ASP A 11 4.12 34.24 10.55
CA ASP A 11 2.66 34.05 10.58
C ASP A 11 2.13 33.21 9.39
N GLN A 12 3.00 32.92 8.41
CA GLN A 12 2.64 32.17 7.23
C GLN A 12 2.66 30.65 7.52
N TYR A 13 1.68 29.91 6.99
CA TYR A 13 1.72 28.44 7.01
C TYR A 13 2.87 27.93 6.14
N LEU A 14 3.44 26.80 6.54
CA LEU A 14 4.56 26.20 5.82
C LEU A 14 4.21 24.77 5.42
N GLY A 15 4.33 24.48 4.14
CA GLY A 15 4.07 23.16 3.58
C GLY A 15 5.08 22.78 2.51
N LEU A 16 5.15 21.49 2.22
CA LEU A 16 5.77 21.00 1.00
C LEU A 16 4.93 21.43 -0.20
N ALA A 17 5.62 21.91 -1.24
CA ALA A 17 4.95 22.22 -2.50
C ALA A 17 4.30 20.95 -3.08
N PRO A 18 3.15 21.08 -3.78
CA PRO A 18 2.51 19.93 -4.43
C PRO A 18 3.43 19.15 -5.38
N TRP A 19 4.42 19.77 -5.97
CA TRP A 19 5.41 19.15 -6.86
C TRP A 19 6.67 18.65 -6.13
N ALA A 20 6.73 18.77 -4.81
CA ALA A 20 7.88 18.37 -4.01
C ALA A 20 7.69 16.95 -3.47
N TRP A 21 8.77 16.19 -3.50
CA TRP A 21 8.82 14.83 -3.04
C TRP A 21 10.12 14.56 -2.29
N VAL A 22 10.05 13.86 -1.18
CA VAL A 22 11.21 13.45 -0.39
C VAL A 22 11.19 11.93 -0.20
N GLN A 23 12.28 11.28 -0.52
CA GLN A 23 12.47 9.85 -0.34
C GLN A 23 13.68 9.59 0.55
N LEU A 24 13.54 8.68 1.52
CA LEU A 24 14.68 8.19 2.28
C LEU A 24 15.53 7.25 1.41
N GLU A 25 16.84 7.35 1.58
CA GLU A 25 17.81 6.48 0.90
C GLU A 25 18.54 5.62 1.92
N SER A 26 18.67 4.34 1.64
CA SER A 26 19.50 3.42 2.42
C SER A 26 20.86 3.20 1.78
N ALA A 27 21.85 2.78 2.58
CA ALA A 27 23.18 2.41 2.09
C ALA A 27 23.12 1.17 1.18
N GLU A 28 22.14 0.30 1.41
CA GLU A 28 21.89 -0.90 0.63
C GLU A 28 20.58 -0.72 -0.14
N PRO A 29 20.48 -1.24 -1.37
CA PRO A 29 19.21 -1.22 -2.08
C PRO A 29 18.18 -1.93 -1.20
N PRO A 30 16.93 -1.41 -1.12
CA PRO A 30 15.88 -2.06 -0.36
C PRO A 30 15.72 -3.48 -0.89
N GLY A 31 16.09 -4.45 -0.07
CA GLY A 31 15.77 -5.84 -0.33
C GLY A 31 14.26 -6.05 -0.15
N PRO A 32 13.74 -7.20 -0.54
CA PRO A 32 12.32 -7.51 -0.38
C PRO A 32 11.86 -7.59 1.09
N PHE A 33 12.76 -7.45 2.06
CA PHE A 33 12.47 -7.60 3.49
C PHE A 33 13.06 -6.47 4.35
N PRO A 34 12.72 -5.21 4.12
CA PRO A 34 13.34 -4.12 4.86
C PRO A 34 12.98 -4.07 6.35
N PHE A 35 11.82 -4.59 6.74
CA PHE A 35 11.30 -4.57 8.12
C PHE A 35 10.72 -5.93 8.50
N ILE A 36 11.59 -6.93 8.68
CA ILE A 36 11.17 -8.28 9.07
C ILE A 36 11.42 -8.51 10.56
N GLY A 37 10.37 -8.89 11.27
CA GLY A 37 10.43 -9.44 12.61
C GLY A 37 10.56 -10.96 12.62
N GLY A 38 11.06 -11.51 13.73
CA GLY A 38 11.16 -12.94 13.95
C GLY A 38 12.46 -13.61 13.52
N VAL A 39 13.40 -12.88 12.89
CA VAL A 39 14.72 -13.40 12.52
C VAL A 39 15.83 -12.40 12.74
N ALA A 40 17.06 -12.91 12.90
CA ALA A 40 18.24 -12.06 13.02
C ALA A 40 18.61 -11.41 11.66
N PRO A 41 19.26 -10.22 11.65
CA PRO A 41 19.59 -9.50 10.43
C PRO A 41 20.42 -10.32 9.42
N GLU A 42 21.37 -11.14 9.90
CA GLU A 42 22.17 -12.03 9.07
C GLU A 42 21.34 -13.13 8.39
N VAL A 43 20.28 -13.59 9.03
CA VAL A 43 19.30 -14.50 8.44
C VAL A 43 18.48 -13.79 7.38
N VAL A 44 18.04 -12.55 7.64
CA VAL A 44 17.32 -11.74 6.67
C VAL A 44 18.14 -11.54 5.41
N ALA A 45 19.42 -11.22 5.51
CA ALA A 45 20.29 -11.07 4.35
C ALA A 45 20.36 -12.37 3.51
N SER A 46 20.46 -13.53 4.17
CA SER A 46 20.42 -14.83 3.50
C SER A 46 19.07 -15.11 2.84
N LEU A 47 17.96 -14.74 3.49
CA LEU A 47 16.62 -14.86 2.93
C LEU A 47 16.42 -13.96 1.70
N GLN A 48 16.94 -12.74 1.73
CA GLN A 48 16.90 -11.81 0.61
C GLN A 48 17.64 -12.35 -0.62
N GLU A 49 18.82 -12.90 -0.41
CA GLU A 49 19.58 -13.52 -1.50
C GLU A 49 18.87 -14.76 -2.03
N ALA A 50 18.38 -15.64 -1.15
CA ALA A 50 17.65 -16.84 -1.54
C ALA A 50 16.38 -16.48 -2.34
N HIS A 51 15.66 -15.42 -1.93
CA HIS A 51 14.51 -14.91 -2.67
C HIS A 51 14.92 -14.41 -4.08
N SER A 52 15.99 -13.63 -4.18
CA SER A 52 16.48 -13.15 -5.48
C SER A 52 16.83 -14.29 -6.42
N LEU A 53 17.42 -15.36 -5.90
CA LEU A 53 17.74 -16.57 -6.66
C LEU A 53 16.46 -17.29 -7.13
N LEU A 54 15.46 -17.37 -6.27
CA LEU A 54 14.16 -17.95 -6.62
C LEU A 54 13.46 -17.15 -7.72
N LEU A 55 13.42 -15.82 -7.61
CA LEU A 55 12.84 -14.97 -8.65
C LEU A 55 13.55 -15.16 -9.98
N SER A 56 14.87 -15.21 -9.99
CA SER A 56 15.65 -15.45 -11.22
C SER A 56 15.35 -16.83 -11.83
N ALA A 57 15.18 -17.86 -11.01
CA ALA A 57 14.81 -19.20 -11.47
C ALA A 57 13.38 -19.20 -12.07
N ILE A 58 12.44 -18.51 -11.43
CA ILE A 58 11.06 -18.35 -11.91
C ILE A 58 11.05 -17.57 -13.23
N GLU A 59 11.77 -16.47 -13.35
CA GLU A 59 11.87 -15.71 -14.59
C GLU A 59 12.41 -16.55 -15.75
N THR A 60 13.37 -17.41 -15.45
CA THR A 60 13.91 -18.38 -16.43
C THR A 60 12.84 -19.38 -16.85
N ALA A 61 12.10 -19.94 -15.89
CA ALA A 61 11.03 -20.90 -16.15
C ALA A 61 9.90 -20.26 -16.97
N ILE A 62 9.52 -19.01 -16.64
CA ILE A 62 8.54 -18.23 -17.41
C ILE A 62 9.03 -18.01 -18.85
N SER A 63 10.30 -17.64 -19.02
CA SER A 63 10.87 -17.43 -20.35
C SER A 63 10.81 -18.70 -21.19
N ASP A 64 11.01 -19.87 -20.60
CA ASP A 64 10.88 -21.16 -21.25
C ASP A 64 9.43 -21.47 -21.66
N VAL A 65 8.47 -21.15 -20.80
CA VAL A 65 7.04 -21.25 -21.12
C VAL A 65 6.69 -20.32 -22.29
N PHE A 66 7.10 -19.06 -22.24
CA PHE A 66 6.85 -18.10 -23.32
C PHE A 66 7.49 -18.52 -24.64
N SER A 67 8.65 -19.12 -24.61
CA SER A 67 9.31 -19.65 -25.81
C SER A 67 8.69 -20.97 -26.28
N ARG A 68 7.56 -21.41 -25.68
CA ARG A 68 6.88 -22.68 -25.95
C ARG A 68 7.74 -23.93 -25.75
N ARG A 69 8.73 -23.83 -24.91
CA ARG A 69 9.59 -24.98 -24.53
C ARG A 69 9.00 -25.79 -23.38
N ALA A 70 8.07 -25.20 -22.60
CA ALA A 70 7.37 -25.85 -21.52
C ALA A 70 5.93 -25.34 -21.43
N SER A 71 5.03 -26.09 -20.77
CA SER A 71 3.70 -25.63 -20.37
C SER A 71 3.73 -25.26 -18.89
N LEU A 72 2.96 -24.23 -18.51
CA LEU A 72 2.72 -23.89 -17.10
C LEU A 72 2.03 -25.03 -16.33
N ASP A 73 1.22 -25.81 -17.04
CA ASP A 73 0.48 -26.97 -16.49
C ASP A 73 1.37 -28.23 -16.39
N ASP A 74 2.65 -28.14 -16.75
CA ASP A 74 3.58 -29.28 -16.64
C ASP A 74 3.98 -29.50 -15.18
N PRO A 75 3.50 -30.55 -14.49
CA PRO A 75 3.82 -30.81 -13.09
C PRO A 75 5.34 -31.00 -12.86
N SER A 76 6.08 -31.42 -13.91
CA SER A 76 7.53 -31.61 -13.82
C SER A 76 8.27 -30.27 -13.75
N LEU A 77 7.69 -29.18 -14.23
CA LEU A 77 8.30 -27.86 -14.18
C LEU A 77 8.48 -27.41 -12.73
N ARG A 78 7.46 -27.59 -11.91
CA ARG A 78 7.50 -27.31 -10.47
C ARG A 78 8.59 -28.10 -9.77
N VAL A 79 8.62 -29.43 -9.99
CA VAL A 79 9.60 -30.32 -9.35
C VAL A 79 11.03 -29.90 -9.72
N ARG A 80 11.29 -29.62 -11.01
CA ARG A 80 12.60 -29.15 -11.48
C ARG A 80 12.99 -27.82 -10.86
N LEU A 81 12.03 -26.88 -10.69
CA LEU A 81 12.32 -25.59 -10.07
C LEU A 81 12.66 -25.72 -8.59
N GLU A 82 11.89 -26.54 -7.85
CA GLU A 82 12.14 -26.82 -6.43
C GLU A 82 13.50 -27.47 -6.22
N ASP A 83 13.83 -28.49 -7.01
CA ASP A 83 15.09 -29.21 -6.90
C ASP A 83 16.28 -28.32 -7.29
N ALA A 84 16.18 -27.57 -8.37
CA ALA A 84 17.21 -26.62 -8.79
C ALA A 84 17.42 -25.52 -7.73
N TYR A 85 16.35 -25.03 -7.12
CA TYR A 85 16.45 -24.05 -6.05
C TYR A 85 17.12 -24.63 -4.80
N ALA A 86 16.74 -25.83 -4.38
CA ALA A 86 17.38 -26.50 -3.25
C ALA A 86 18.89 -26.74 -3.48
N GLU A 87 19.27 -27.18 -4.67
CA GLU A 87 20.67 -27.35 -5.05
C GLU A 87 21.42 -26.01 -5.05
N LEU A 88 20.78 -24.96 -5.55
CA LEU A 88 21.36 -23.62 -5.58
C LEU A 88 21.62 -23.07 -4.18
N VAL A 89 20.69 -23.23 -3.25
CA VAL A 89 20.86 -22.84 -1.84
C VAL A 89 21.94 -23.69 -1.16
N ALA A 90 21.91 -25.01 -1.36
CA ALA A 90 22.87 -25.94 -0.76
C ALA A 90 24.31 -25.70 -1.25
N SER A 91 24.47 -25.25 -2.49
CA SER A 91 25.81 -24.93 -3.06
C SER A 91 26.44 -23.67 -2.48
N ARG A 92 25.70 -22.88 -1.67
CA ARG A 92 26.16 -21.64 -1.06
C ARG A 92 26.30 -21.81 0.45
N PRO A 93 27.54 -21.97 1.00
CA PRO A 93 27.72 -22.22 2.44
C PRO A 93 27.10 -21.18 3.36
N HIS A 94 27.10 -19.89 2.95
CA HIS A 94 26.52 -18.80 3.74
C HIS A 94 24.99 -18.87 3.77
N LEU A 95 24.33 -19.30 2.68
CA LEU A 95 22.89 -19.51 2.66
C LEU A 95 22.50 -20.77 3.43
N SER A 96 23.18 -21.88 3.18
CA SER A 96 22.89 -23.16 3.82
C SER A 96 23.17 -23.17 5.33
N ALA A 97 23.93 -22.20 5.84
CA ALA A 97 24.09 -21.97 7.28
C ALA A 97 22.78 -21.49 7.93
N HIS A 98 21.93 -20.79 7.19
CA HIS A 98 20.71 -20.17 7.70
C HIS A 98 19.43 -20.76 7.11
N ILE A 99 19.51 -21.36 5.92
CA ILE A 99 18.34 -21.87 5.19
C ILE A 99 18.57 -23.33 4.85
N ARG A 100 17.62 -24.17 5.20
CA ARG A 100 17.57 -25.58 4.79
C ARG A 100 16.34 -25.80 3.95
N CYS A 101 16.51 -26.24 2.73
CA CYS A 101 15.39 -26.55 1.85
C CYS A 101 15.66 -27.85 1.09
N GLY A 102 14.60 -28.55 0.72
CA GLY A 102 14.67 -29.78 -0.01
C GLY A 102 13.36 -30.57 0.02
N ARG A 103 13.35 -31.67 -0.70
CA ARG A 103 12.18 -32.54 -0.82
C ARG A 103 12.19 -33.63 0.26
N ARG A 104 11.07 -33.79 0.94
CA ARG A 104 10.83 -34.88 1.89
C ARG A 104 10.62 -36.22 1.15
N PRO A 105 10.72 -37.35 1.87
CA PRO A 105 10.43 -38.67 1.30
C PRO A 105 9.01 -38.83 0.74
N ASP A 106 8.04 -38.07 1.26
CA ASP A 106 6.65 -38.04 0.77
C ASP A 106 6.47 -37.19 -0.50
N GLY A 107 7.57 -36.61 -1.02
CA GLY A 107 7.57 -35.77 -2.21
C GLY A 107 7.26 -34.29 -1.93
N THR A 108 6.90 -33.90 -0.71
CA THR A 108 6.64 -32.49 -0.37
C THR A 108 7.95 -31.71 -0.29
N PHE A 109 7.97 -30.51 -0.90
CA PHE A 109 9.08 -29.58 -0.75
C PHE A 109 8.96 -28.83 0.58
N GLN A 110 10.06 -28.73 1.31
CA GLN A 110 10.11 -28.05 2.58
C GLN A 110 11.37 -27.21 2.71
N TRP A 111 11.27 -26.16 3.47
CA TRP A 111 12.42 -25.43 3.96
C TRP A 111 12.23 -24.93 5.38
N GLU A 112 13.35 -24.62 6.03
CA GLU A 112 13.43 -24.20 7.41
C GLU A 112 14.48 -23.10 7.55
N PHE A 113 14.20 -22.16 8.42
CA PHE A 113 15.14 -21.11 8.82
C PHE A 113 14.93 -20.80 10.31
N PRO A 114 15.97 -20.33 11.03
CA PRO A 114 15.87 -20.08 12.46
C PRO A 114 14.98 -18.87 12.73
N LEU A 115 14.00 -19.04 13.61
CA LEU A 115 13.12 -17.97 14.09
C LEU A 115 13.56 -17.49 15.48
N ASP A 116 13.68 -16.19 15.67
CA ASP A 116 13.86 -15.55 16.97
C ASP A 116 12.88 -14.37 17.06
N GLN A 117 11.74 -14.62 17.66
CA GLN A 117 10.65 -13.64 17.74
C GLN A 117 11.00 -12.37 18.55
N THR A 118 12.13 -12.36 19.20
CA THR A 118 12.62 -11.18 19.95
C THR A 118 13.41 -10.23 19.07
N LYS A 119 13.84 -10.67 17.88
CA LYS A 119 14.67 -9.90 16.97
C LYS A 119 13.88 -9.34 15.81
N SER A 120 14.25 -8.16 15.36
CA SER A 120 13.76 -7.53 14.15
C SER A 120 14.90 -6.91 13.39
N ALA A 121 14.90 -7.08 12.07
CA ALA A 121 15.79 -6.35 11.17
C ALA A 121 15.11 -5.06 10.74
N THR A 122 15.85 -3.96 10.72
CA THR A 122 15.37 -2.66 10.25
C THR A 122 16.35 -2.08 9.25
N MET A 123 15.84 -1.30 8.30
CA MET A 123 16.69 -0.55 7.39
C MET A 123 17.41 0.59 8.11
N THR A 124 18.64 0.85 7.72
CA THR A 124 19.36 2.06 8.10
C THR A 124 19.36 3.03 6.93
N TYR A 125 18.75 4.18 7.11
CA TYR A 125 18.76 5.24 6.13
C TYR A 125 20.00 6.13 6.31
N THR A 126 20.69 6.41 5.22
CA THR A 126 21.95 7.18 5.19
C THR A 126 21.82 8.53 4.50
N GLY A 127 20.65 8.81 3.97
CA GLY A 127 20.38 10.05 3.26
C GLY A 127 18.92 10.16 2.88
N LEU A 128 18.63 11.23 2.17
CA LEU A 128 17.36 11.41 1.48
C LEU A 128 17.59 12.06 0.12
N ARG A 129 16.61 11.91 -0.74
CA ARG A 129 16.58 12.57 -2.03
C ARG A 129 15.35 13.47 -2.10
N ILE A 130 15.58 14.73 -2.46
CA ILE A 130 14.52 15.71 -2.72
C ILE A 130 14.29 15.76 -4.22
N PHE A 131 13.06 15.54 -4.64
CA PHE A 131 12.64 15.67 -6.03
C PHE A 131 11.77 16.92 -6.19
N ASN A 132 12.01 17.64 -7.28
CA ASN A 132 11.12 18.67 -7.76
C ASN A 132 10.59 18.27 -9.14
N ALA A 133 9.31 17.88 -9.21
CA ALA A 133 8.70 17.40 -10.45
C ALA A 133 8.62 18.48 -11.54
N VAL A 134 8.45 19.75 -11.15
CA VAL A 134 8.42 20.88 -12.09
C VAL A 134 9.78 21.10 -12.74
N LYS A 135 10.85 21.08 -11.94
CA LYS A 135 12.22 21.24 -12.42
C LYS A 135 12.82 19.97 -13.01
N ARG A 136 12.18 18.82 -12.80
CA ARG A 136 12.72 17.48 -13.14
C ARG A 136 14.11 17.26 -12.56
N GLN A 137 14.31 17.65 -11.31
CA GLN A 137 15.58 17.58 -10.61
C GLN A 137 15.46 16.76 -9.35
N ALA A 138 16.52 16.03 -9.04
CA ALA A 138 16.68 15.31 -7.80
C ALA A 138 17.96 15.77 -7.11
N MET A 139 17.87 16.05 -5.80
CA MET A 139 19.01 16.48 -5.01
C MET A 139 19.21 15.54 -3.84
N PRO A 140 20.36 14.86 -3.74
CA PRO A 140 20.68 14.03 -2.57
C PRO A 140 21.06 14.92 -1.39
N VAL A 141 20.60 14.54 -0.20
CA VAL A 141 20.98 15.14 1.08
C VAL A 141 21.50 14.03 1.98
N PRO A 142 22.80 13.79 2.04
CA PRO A 142 23.38 12.76 2.88
C PRO A 142 23.31 13.15 4.36
N PHE A 143 23.17 12.15 5.22
CA PHE A 143 23.38 12.29 6.65
C PHE A 143 24.20 11.10 7.15
N ASP A 144 24.98 11.37 8.18
CA ASP A 144 26.00 10.48 8.73
C ASP A 144 25.51 9.69 9.95
N ARG A 145 24.22 9.78 10.25
CA ARG A 145 23.58 9.10 11.40
C ARG A 145 22.13 8.74 11.12
N PRO A 146 21.55 7.77 11.83
CA PRO A 146 20.14 7.43 11.70
C PRO A 146 19.26 8.54 12.27
N ILE A 147 18.91 9.52 11.46
CA ILE A 147 18.05 10.66 11.81
C ILE A 147 16.68 10.58 11.14
N ALA A 148 16.36 9.47 10.49
CA ALA A 148 15.11 9.31 9.76
C ALA A 148 13.85 9.65 10.58
N PRO A 149 13.72 9.27 11.88
CA PRO A 149 12.56 9.66 12.67
C PRO A 149 12.42 11.18 12.85
N ALA A 150 13.53 11.89 12.98
CA ALA A 150 13.49 13.36 13.10
C ALA A 150 13.14 14.03 11.76
N ILE A 151 13.63 13.48 10.66
CA ILE A 151 13.26 13.93 9.32
C ILE A 151 11.78 13.66 9.06
N GLY A 152 11.28 12.46 9.37
CA GLY A 152 9.86 12.12 9.26
C GLY A 152 8.97 13.08 10.06
N LYS A 153 9.35 13.39 11.29
CA LYS A 153 8.66 14.39 12.11
C LYS A 153 8.67 15.77 11.46
N LEU A 154 9.82 16.24 10.98
CA LEU A 154 9.89 17.53 10.29
C LEU A 154 8.99 17.56 9.06
N LEU A 155 9.04 16.53 8.21
CA LEU A 155 8.18 16.44 7.03
C LEU A 155 6.69 16.42 7.39
N GLY A 156 6.33 15.75 8.50
CA GLY A 156 4.98 15.81 9.04
C GLY A 156 4.55 17.21 9.51
N PHE A 157 5.49 18.06 9.92
CA PHE A 157 5.22 19.48 10.21
C PHE A 157 5.14 20.36 8.95
N LEU A 158 5.60 19.87 7.82
CA LEU A 158 5.51 20.57 6.54
C LEU A 158 4.25 20.16 5.74
N ASP A 159 3.18 19.80 6.41
CA ASP A 159 1.90 19.43 5.78
C ASP A 159 0.98 20.64 5.53
N GLY A 160 1.39 21.83 5.92
CA GLY A 160 0.58 23.05 5.82
C GLY A 160 -0.32 23.33 7.02
N THR A 161 -0.27 22.50 8.05
CA THR A 161 -1.03 22.70 9.31
C THR A 161 -0.35 23.73 10.22
N TYR A 162 0.98 23.83 10.16
CA TYR A 162 1.80 24.59 11.09
C TYR A 162 2.36 25.85 10.45
N ARG A 163 2.48 26.90 11.27
CA ARG A 163 3.11 28.17 10.84
C ARG A 163 4.64 28.08 10.91
N VAL A 164 5.30 28.91 10.15
CA VAL A 164 6.76 29.03 10.14
C VAL A 164 7.34 29.17 11.57
N ALA A 165 6.70 29.98 12.43
CA ALA A 165 7.14 30.15 13.83
C ALA A 165 7.07 28.87 14.64
N GLU A 166 6.06 28.01 14.41
CA GLU A 166 5.89 26.74 15.10
C GLU A 166 6.93 25.72 14.62
N VAL A 167 7.10 25.59 13.31
CA VAL A 167 8.14 24.72 12.71
C VAL A 167 9.52 25.13 13.20
N LYS A 168 9.83 26.44 13.24
CA LYS A 168 11.08 26.95 13.79
C LYS A 168 11.27 26.53 15.24
N THR A 169 10.26 26.65 16.07
CA THR A 169 10.31 26.26 17.48
C THR A 169 10.65 24.78 17.65
N VAL A 170 10.01 23.90 16.87
CA VAL A 170 10.28 22.46 16.89
C VAL A 170 11.72 22.15 16.47
N VAL A 171 12.19 22.78 15.40
CA VAL A 171 13.56 22.59 14.90
C VAL A 171 14.58 23.04 15.96
N MET A 172 14.38 24.21 16.55
CA MET A 172 15.28 24.73 17.58
C MET A 172 15.27 23.92 18.89
N ALA A 173 14.13 23.34 19.23
CA ALA A 173 13.99 22.48 20.41
C ALA A 173 14.63 21.08 20.25
N SER A 174 15.00 20.67 19.04
CA SER A 174 15.54 19.34 18.74
C SER A 174 16.98 19.10 19.21
N GLY A 175 17.65 20.14 19.72
CA GLY A 175 19.07 20.13 20.13
C GLY A 175 20.01 20.49 18.97
N ARG A 176 21.17 21.09 19.33
CA ARG A 176 22.08 21.72 18.36
C ARG A 176 22.51 20.85 17.17
N GLU A 177 22.68 19.57 17.41
CA GLU A 177 23.12 18.66 16.34
C GLU A 177 21.96 18.34 15.38
N MET A 178 20.84 17.95 15.93
CA MET A 178 19.63 17.67 15.13
C MET A 178 19.15 18.93 14.41
N GLU A 179 19.16 20.08 15.06
CA GLU A 179 18.86 21.36 14.44
C GLU A 179 19.67 21.59 13.17
N ARG A 180 20.98 21.28 13.19
CA ARG A 180 21.82 21.43 12.00
C ARG A 180 21.38 20.56 10.83
N HIS A 181 20.99 19.30 11.09
CA HIS A 181 20.50 18.40 10.05
C HIS A 181 19.14 18.84 9.50
N LEU A 182 18.22 19.21 10.37
CA LEU A 182 16.90 19.71 9.98
C LEU A 182 16.99 21.03 9.20
N MET A 183 17.90 21.92 9.60
CA MET A 183 18.16 23.17 8.88
C MET A 183 18.75 22.92 7.48
N ARG A 184 19.67 21.95 7.32
CA ARG A 184 20.18 21.56 5.99
C ARG A 184 19.06 21.05 5.10
N LEU A 185 18.14 20.24 5.64
CA LEU A 185 16.97 19.76 4.88
C LEU A 185 16.08 20.94 4.46
N LEU A 186 15.74 21.84 5.36
CA LEU A 186 14.91 23.01 5.04
C LEU A 186 15.59 23.95 4.04
N ASP A 187 16.89 24.20 4.17
CA ASP A 187 17.65 24.98 3.20
C ASP A 187 17.66 24.31 1.81
N ALA A 188 17.80 22.99 1.79
CA ALA A 188 17.76 22.20 0.55
C ALA A 188 16.37 22.23 -0.10
N LEU A 189 15.29 22.03 0.67
CA LEU A 189 13.91 22.14 0.19
C LEU A 189 13.63 23.53 -0.38
N LYS A 190 14.09 24.57 0.30
CA LYS A 190 13.96 25.95 -0.19
C LYS A 190 14.72 26.20 -1.48
N ALA A 191 15.98 25.76 -1.55
CA ALA A 191 16.82 25.92 -2.74
C ALA A 191 16.23 25.21 -3.97
N GLN A 192 15.42 24.18 -3.76
CA GLN A 192 14.70 23.46 -4.79
C GLN A 192 13.29 24.00 -5.07
N ASP A 193 12.87 25.10 -4.44
CA ASP A 193 11.50 25.65 -4.50
C ASP A 193 10.43 24.60 -4.08
N CYS A 194 10.78 23.79 -3.09
CA CYS A 194 9.92 22.75 -2.55
C CYS A 194 9.13 23.18 -1.30
N LEU A 195 9.30 24.41 -0.82
CA LEU A 195 8.54 24.98 0.30
C LEU A 195 7.57 26.05 -0.20
N VAL A 196 6.33 25.94 0.26
CA VAL A 196 5.25 26.87 -0.07
C VAL A 196 4.45 27.27 1.16
N GLY A 197 3.76 28.39 1.07
CA GLY A 197 2.76 28.78 2.07
C GLY A 197 1.45 28.08 1.75
N THR A 198 1.24 26.87 2.26
CA THR A 198 0.00 26.12 2.09
C THR A 198 -0.80 26.16 3.37
N ASP A 199 -2.08 26.50 3.28
CA ASP A 199 -3.03 26.42 4.40
C ASP A 199 -3.82 25.12 4.34
N LYS A 200 -3.52 24.20 5.25
CA LYS A 200 -4.19 22.90 5.33
C LYS A 200 -5.65 23.01 5.71
N ALA A 201 -6.03 24.07 6.42
CA ALA A 201 -7.44 24.35 6.71
C ALA A 201 -8.21 24.66 5.42
N GLN A 202 -7.65 25.44 4.51
CA GLN A 202 -8.26 25.71 3.21
C GLN A 202 -8.41 24.42 2.39
N VAL A 203 -7.40 23.56 2.35
CA VAL A 203 -7.49 22.25 1.69
C VAL A 203 -8.62 21.42 2.31
N ARG A 204 -8.70 21.35 3.64
CA ARG A 204 -9.77 20.66 4.35
C ARG A 204 -11.15 21.20 3.96
N ASP A 205 -11.35 22.51 3.97
CA ASP A 205 -12.64 23.14 3.66
C ASP A 205 -13.09 22.87 2.22
N GLN A 206 -12.14 22.79 1.29
CA GLN A 206 -12.41 22.40 -0.09
C GLN A 206 -12.90 20.95 -0.17
N TRP A 207 -12.25 20.02 0.54
CA TRP A 207 -12.71 18.63 0.63
C TRP A 207 -14.06 18.50 1.32
N LEU A 208 -14.32 19.27 2.37
CA LEU A 208 -15.62 19.30 3.05
C LEU A 208 -16.74 19.83 2.14
N THR A 209 -16.42 20.77 1.24
CA THR A 209 -17.38 21.29 0.26
C THR A 209 -17.71 20.28 -0.82
N ALA A 210 -16.71 19.53 -1.26
CA ALA A 210 -16.84 18.60 -2.40
C ALA A 210 -17.37 17.23 -2.01
N THR A 211 -17.14 16.81 -0.76
CA THR A 211 -17.62 15.52 -0.24
C THR A 211 -18.78 15.73 0.73
N GLY A 212 -19.69 14.76 0.79
CA GLY A 212 -20.74 14.67 1.79
C GLY A 212 -20.30 13.84 3.00
N ASP A 213 -21.10 13.89 4.06
CA ASP A 213 -20.93 13.01 5.21
C ASP A 213 -21.12 11.54 4.79
N ARG A 214 -20.22 10.67 5.24
CA ARG A 214 -20.13 9.24 4.89
C ARG A 214 -19.82 8.96 3.42
N ASP A 215 -19.28 9.93 2.70
CA ASP A 215 -18.72 9.67 1.36
C ASP A 215 -17.42 8.89 1.48
N LEU A 216 -17.21 7.94 0.58
CA LEU A 216 -15.97 7.24 0.36
C LEU A 216 -15.38 7.70 -0.98
N VAL A 217 -14.13 8.11 -0.98
CA VAL A 217 -13.40 8.54 -2.18
C VAL A 217 -12.29 7.55 -2.48
N HIS A 218 -12.22 7.07 -3.71
CA HIS A 218 -11.10 6.27 -4.19
C HIS A 218 -9.96 7.19 -4.62
N LEU A 219 -8.83 7.13 -3.94
CA LEU A 219 -7.66 7.97 -4.25
C LEU A 219 -6.74 7.38 -5.33
N GLY A 220 -6.99 6.13 -5.71
CA GLY A 220 -6.21 5.35 -6.65
C GLY A 220 -5.67 4.07 -6.03
N HIS A 221 -5.55 3.02 -6.82
CA HIS A 221 -5.20 1.67 -6.39
C HIS A 221 -6.03 1.22 -5.17
N ALA A 222 -5.38 0.85 -4.06
CA ALA A 222 -6.04 0.45 -2.82
C ALA A 222 -6.35 1.61 -1.86
N SER A 223 -5.97 2.84 -2.24
CA SER A 223 -6.08 4.00 -1.37
C SER A 223 -7.50 4.54 -1.30
N LEU A 224 -8.08 4.59 -0.11
CA LEU A 224 -9.43 5.10 0.13
C LEU A 224 -9.43 6.21 1.17
N LEU A 225 -10.26 7.22 0.96
CA LEU A 225 -10.51 8.29 1.91
C LEU A 225 -11.99 8.29 2.29
N TYR A 226 -12.29 8.06 3.56
CA TYR A 226 -13.65 8.08 4.07
C TYR A 226 -13.91 9.34 4.87
N ARG A 227 -14.97 10.05 4.56
CA ARG A 227 -15.43 11.20 5.36
C ARG A 227 -16.48 10.77 6.37
N THR A 228 -16.30 11.14 7.61
CA THR A 228 -17.34 11.06 8.65
C THR A 228 -17.45 12.40 9.34
N GLN A 229 -18.62 13.03 9.24
CA GLN A 229 -18.85 14.40 9.68
C GLN A 229 -17.82 15.36 9.04
N ASP A 230 -16.94 15.95 9.84
CA ASP A 230 -15.87 16.86 9.42
C ASP A 230 -14.46 16.24 9.50
N GLN A 231 -14.40 14.91 9.69
CA GLN A 231 -13.16 14.13 9.77
C GLN A 231 -12.97 13.25 8.54
N PHE A 232 -11.72 12.90 8.29
CA PHE A 232 -11.32 12.01 7.20
C PHE A 232 -10.51 10.83 7.74
N LEU A 233 -10.85 9.62 7.32
CA LEU A 233 -10.12 8.39 7.61
C LEU A 233 -9.42 7.93 6.33
N LEU A 234 -8.14 7.63 6.40
CA LEU A 234 -7.32 7.24 5.26
C LEU A 234 -6.95 5.77 5.35
N PHE A 235 -7.15 5.03 4.26
CA PHE A 235 -6.86 3.59 4.17
C PHE A 235 -5.83 3.33 3.08
N ASP A 236 -4.82 2.52 3.38
CA ASP A 236 -3.77 2.00 2.49
C ASP A 236 -3.26 3.03 1.47
N PRO A 237 -2.68 4.15 1.91
CA PRO A 237 -2.27 5.20 1.00
C PRO A 237 -1.02 4.80 0.21
N TRP A 238 -1.22 4.47 -1.05
CA TRP A 238 -0.16 4.25 -2.04
C TRP A 238 -0.25 5.31 -3.12
N LEU A 239 0.30 6.48 -2.83
CA LEU A 239 0.22 7.66 -3.68
C LEU A 239 1.48 7.86 -4.53
N MET A 240 2.45 6.96 -4.38
CA MET A 240 3.75 7.01 -5.05
C MET A 240 4.15 5.64 -5.61
N PRO A 241 3.80 5.33 -6.84
CA PRO A 241 4.23 4.10 -7.47
C PRO A 241 5.77 3.98 -7.52
N TRP A 242 6.31 2.92 -6.96
CA TRP A 242 7.77 2.70 -6.83
C TRP A 242 8.46 2.29 -8.14
N PHE A 243 7.70 1.83 -9.11
CA PHE A 243 8.20 1.37 -10.41
C PHE A 243 8.35 2.50 -11.44
N ALA A 244 8.13 3.75 -11.05
CA ALA A 244 8.32 4.89 -11.92
C ALA A 244 9.80 5.24 -12.07
N GLU A 245 10.28 5.38 -13.31
CA GLU A 245 11.64 5.90 -13.60
C GLU A 245 11.80 7.35 -13.12
N SER A 246 10.71 8.09 -13.09
CA SER A 246 10.61 9.40 -12.45
C SER A 246 9.48 9.35 -11.42
N PRO A 247 9.77 9.54 -10.14
CA PRO A 247 8.75 9.53 -9.12
C PRO A 247 7.83 10.75 -9.29
N VAL A 248 6.67 10.49 -9.85
CA VAL A 248 5.57 11.46 -9.90
C VAL A 248 4.47 10.89 -9.03
N PRO A 249 4.06 11.56 -7.97
CA PRO A 249 2.95 11.08 -7.15
C PRO A 249 1.67 10.99 -7.97
N SER A 250 0.89 9.96 -7.70
CA SER A 250 -0.44 9.81 -8.27
C SER A 250 -1.39 10.88 -7.73
N LEU A 251 -1.25 11.20 -6.46
CA LEU A 251 -1.90 12.31 -5.80
C LEU A 251 -0.93 12.92 -4.78
N TRP A 252 -0.91 14.23 -4.70
CA TRP A 252 -0.01 14.94 -3.79
C TRP A 252 -0.57 14.90 -2.36
N THR A 253 0.21 14.40 -1.42
CA THR A 253 -0.19 14.33 0.00
C THR A 253 -0.52 15.70 0.59
N SER A 254 0.11 16.77 0.09
CA SER A 254 -0.20 18.14 0.49
C SER A 254 -1.61 18.60 0.09
N LEU A 255 -2.21 17.99 -0.94
CA LEU A 255 -3.57 18.30 -1.40
C LEU A 255 -4.65 17.42 -0.74
N LEU A 256 -4.27 16.45 0.09
CA LEU A 256 -5.22 15.69 0.90
C LEU A 256 -5.62 16.48 2.15
N PRO A 257 -6.84 16.32 2.64
CA PRO A 257 -7.20 16.81 3.96
C PRO A 257 -6.35 16.07 5.00
N ARG A 258 -6.08 16.69 6.16
CA ARG A 258 -5.40 16.00 7.24
C ARG A 258 -6.27 14.85 7.74
N PRO A 259 -5.81 13.59 7.71
CA PRO A 259 -6.61 12.50 8.20
C PRO A 259 -6.68 12.50 9.74
N ALA A 260 -7.81 12.10 10.29
CA ALA A 260 -7.98 11.87 11.72
C ALA A 260 -7.33 10.54 12.16
N ALA A 261 -7.25 9.57 11.25
CA ALA A 261 -6.56 8.30 11.45
C ALA A 261 -6.14 7.69 10.12
N LEU A 262 -5.10 6.86 10.18
CA LEU A 262 -4.59 6.06 9.08
C LEU A 262 -4.77 4.58 9.39
N PHE A 263 -5.27 3.80 8.43
CA PHE A 263 -5.47 2.36 8.53
C PHE A 263 -4.59 1.65 7.49
N LEU A 264 -3.80 0.68 7.95
CA LEU A 264 -2.98 -0.16 7.09
C LEU A 264 -3.49 -1.60 7.16
N SER A 265 -3.77 -2.19 6.02
CA SER A 265 -4.41 -3.51 5.96
C SER A 265 -3.40 -4.66 6.04
N HIS A 266 -2.42 -4.66 5.17
CA HIS A 266 -1.43 -5.75 5.07
C HIS A 266 -0.08 -5.24 4.56
N ASP A 267 0.91 -6.10 4.54
CA ASP A 267 2.33 -5.81 4.43
C ASP A 267 2.87 -5.70 2.99
N HIS A 268 2.00 -5.66 1.99
CA HIS A 268 2.44 -5.40 0.62
C HIS A 268 2.83 -3.94 0.41
N ASP A 269 3.77 -3.70 -0.47
CA ASP A 269 4.39 -2.38 -0.69
C ASP A 269 3.48 -1.37 -1.41
N ASP A 270 2.40 -1.84 -2.01
CA ASP A 270 1.31 -1.04 -2.57
C ASP A 270 0.19 -0.71 -1.55
N HIS A 271 0.29 -1.22 -0.31
CA HIS A 271 -0.56 -0.90 0.84
C HIS A 271 0.21 -0.22 1.96
N VAL A 272 1.49 -0.55 2.13
CA VAL A 272 2.38 0.04 3.13
C VAL A 272 3.59 0.67 2.43
N ASP A 273 3.38 1.84 1.87
CA ASP A 273 4.41 2.57 1.12
C ASP A 273 5.18 3.56 2.03
N PRO A 274 6.44 3.26 2.39
CA PRO A 274 7.25 4.16 3.23
C PRO A 274 7.40 5.56 2.65
N ARG A 275 7.35 5.70 1.34
CA ARG A 275 7.51 6.99 0.66
C ARG A 275 6.27 7.86 0.88
N THR A 276 5.08 7.32 0.69
CA THR A 276 3.83 8.02 1.00
C THR A 276 3.71 8.30 2.49
N LEU A 277 3.98 7.30 3.33
CA LEU A 277 3.91 7.41 4.79
C LEU A 277 4.85 8.49 5.33
N LEU A 278 6.02 8.69 4.71
CA LEU A 278 6.98 9.72 5.11
C LEU A 278 6.36 11.14 5.07
N HIS A 279 5.43 11.39 4.18
CA HIS A 279 4.80 12.70 3.98
C HIS A 279 3.54 12.94 4.81
N LEU A 280 3.04 11.93 5.51
CA LEU A 280 1.84 12.06 6.33
C LEU A 280 2.15 12.66 7.71
N PRO A 281 1.17 13.33 8.37
CA PRO A 281 1.33 13.84 9.74
C PRO A 281 1.71 12.71 10.71
N LYS A 282 2.65 12.96 11.63
CA LYS A 282 3.21 11.92 12.51
C LYS A 282 2.49 11.75 13.85
N ASP A 283 1.62 12.68 14.17
CA ASP A 283 0.83 12.72 15.42
C ASP A 283 -0.59 12.16 15.26
N ILE A 284 -0.97 11.70 14.05
CA ILE A 284 -2.22 10.97 13.85
C ILE A 284 -2.09 9.52 14.31
N PRO A 285 -3.17 8.89 14.81
CA PRO A 285 -3.17 7.46 15.08
C PRO A 285 -3.02 6.67 13.77
N VAL A 286 -2.10 5.69 13.80
CA VAL A 286 -1.93 4.70 12.74
C VAL A 286 -2.39 3.35 13.25
N ILE A 287 -3.41 2.82 12.62
CA ILE A 287 -4.03 1.54 12.97
C ILE A 287 -3.41 0.46 12.09
N ILE A 288 -2.87 -0.58 12.73
CA ILE A 288 -2.18 -1.68 12.08
C ILE A 288 -2.75 -3.03 12.53
N PRO A 289 -2.53 -4.10 11.75
CA PRO A 289 -2.84 -5.46 12.18
C PRO A 289 -2.09 -5.84 13.46
N SER A 290 -2.78 -6.55 14.36
CA SER A 290 -2.18 -6.97 15.62
C SER A 290 -1.18 -8.10 15.44
N ARG A 291 -0.03 -7.97 16.11
CA ARG A 291 1.01 -8.99 16.15
C ARG A 291 0.74 -10.12 17.16
N ARG A 292 -0.38 -10.12 17.86
CA ARG A 292 -0.67 -11.09 18.95
C ARG A 292 -0.71 -12.53 18.49
N ASN A 293 -1.04 -12.79 17.22
CA ASN A 293 -1.19 -14.12 16.65
C ASN A 293 -0.02 -14.56 15.74
N ARG A 294 1.18 -14.00 15.96
CA ARG A 294 2.35 -14.36 15.17
C ARG A 294 2.76 -15.81 15.37
N ARG A 295 3.01 -16.52 14.29
CA ARG A 295 3.60 -17.86 14.32
C ARG A 295 4.87 -18.00 13.46
N ALA A 296 5.14 -17.03 12.60
CA ALA A 296 6.25 -17.07 11.64
C ALA A 296 6.88 -15.69 11.47
N LEU A 297 7.58 -15.48 10.36
CA LEU A 297 8.02 -14.18 9.90
C LEU A 297 6.84 -13.21 9.82
N HIS A 298 7.06 -11.99 10.20
CA HIS A 298 6.03 -10.95 10.10
C HIS A 298 6.68 -9.64 9.66
N PHE A 299 5.91 -8.83 8.99
CA PHE A 299 6.30 -7.46 8.71
C PHE A 299 6.25 -6.65 10.02
N ASP A 300 7.33 -5.94 10.34
CA ASP A 300 7.40 -5.13 11.56
C ASP A 300 6.91 -3.70 11.30
N TYR A 301 5.57 -3.55 11.18
CA TYR A 301 4.93 -2.24 11.02
C TYR A 301 5.40 -1.24 12.07
N LEU A 302 5.59 -1.71 13.30
CA LEU A 302 5.95 -0.83 14.40
C LEU A 302 7.37 -0.27 14.24
N ALA A 303 8.30 -1.10 13.78
CA ALA A 303 9.66 -0.66 13.47
C ALA A 303 9.64 0.35 12.31
N LEU A 304 8.96 0.04 11.21
CA LEU A 304 8.81 0.95 10.08
C LEU A 304 8.20 2.29 10.49
N LEU A 305 7.07 2.26 11.15
CA LEU A 305 6.34 3.49 11.51
C LEU A 305 7.13 4.37 12.50
N ARG A 306 7.85 3.75 13.43
CA ARG A 306 8.75 4.49 14.35
C ARG A 306 9.92 5.12 13.60
N GLU A 307 10.51 4.39 12.65
CA GLU A 307 11.57 4.90 11.79
C GLU A 307 11.10 6.09 10.94
N LEU A 308 9.84 6.06 10.49
CA LEU A 308 9.22 7.18 9.78
C LEU A 308 8.75 8.32 10.69
N GLY A 309 8.86 8.16 12.02
CA GLY A 309 8.57 9.20 13.01
C GLY A 309 7.15 9.22 13.58
N PHE A 310 6.30 8.23 13.28
CA PHE A 310 4.96 8.14 13.88
C PHE A 310 5.03 7.86 15.38
N VAL A 311 4.15 8.53 16.12
CA VAL A 311 4.18 8.48 17.60
C VAL A 311 2.98 7.70 18.18
N GLN A 312 1.91 7.53 17.44
CA GLN A 312 0.71 6.82 17.85
C GLN A 312 0.44 5.65 16.91
N VAL A 313 0.80 4.45 17.33
CA VAL A 313 0.56 3.21 16.57
C VAL A 313 -0.32 2.30 17.41
N ILE A 314 -1.46 1.90 16.85
CA ILE A 314 -2.50 1.12 17.51
C ILE A 314 -2.65 -0.20 16.78
N GLU A 315 -2.42 -1.31 17.48
CA GLU A 315 -2.64 -2.65 16.96
C GLU A 315 -4.09 -3.05 17.19
N LEU A 316 -4.79 -3.49 16.15
CA LEU A 316 -6.11 -4.10 16.25
C LEU A 316 -6.07 -5.58 15.90
N ALA A 317 -6.48 -6.42 16.84
CA ALA A 317 -6.78 -7.82 16.56
C ALA A 317 -8.14 -7.96 15.87
N HIS A 318 -8.37 -9.10 15.21
CA HIS A 318 -9.63 -9.38 14.53
C HIS A 318 -10.82 -9.24 15.50
N GLY A 319 -11.83 -8.48 15.09
CA GLY A 319 -13.01 -8.13 15.89
C GLY A 319 -12.84 -6.92 16.81
N GLU A 320 -11.61 -6.43 17.03
CA GLU A 320 -11.39 -5.19 17.77
C GLU A 320 -11.77 -3.97 16.92
N THR A 321 -12.06 -2.86 17.60
CA THR A 321 -12.57 -1.65 16.95
C THR A 321 -11.75 -0.42 17.31
N TRP A 322 -11.63 0.49 16.34
CA TRP A 322 -11.23 1.86 16.57
C TRP A 322 -12.45 2.77 16.42
N SER A 323 -12.79 3.53 17.48
CA SER A 323 -14.02 4.33 17.53
C SER A 323 -13.80 5.75 17.09
N PHE A 324 -14.79 6.33 16.40
CA PHE A 324 -14.92 7.75 16.08
C PHE A 324 -16.32 8.24 16.41
N GLU A 325 -16.58 9.52 16.32
CA GLU A 325 -17.89 10.05 16.61
C GLU A 325 -18.95 9.53 15.63
N GLY A 326 -19.92 8.80 16.15
CA GLY A 326 -21.02 8.20 15.38
C GLY A 326 -20.75 6.81 14.82
N GLY A 327 -19.52 6.26 14.97
CA GLY A 327 -19.21 4.95 14.41
C GLY A 327 -17.91 4.32 14.88
N ALA A 328 -17.50 3.27 14.18
CA ALA A 328 -16.26 2.58 14.42
C ALA A 328 -15.72 1.95 13.13
N VAL A 329 -14.42 1.75 13.10
CA VAL A 329 -13.75 0.86 12.15
C VAL A 329 -13.43 -0.44 12.87
N VAL A 330 -13.95 -1.54 12.35
CA VAL A 330 -13.78 -2.89 12.89
C VAL A 330 -12.69 -3.61 12.12
N SER A 331 -11.75 -4.21 12.82
CA SER A 331 -10.75 -5.10 12.23
C SER A 331 -11.41 -6.44 11.85
N VAL A 332 -11.30 -6.81 10.59
CA VAL A 332 -11.90 -8.02 10.03
C VAL A 332 -10.78 -8.97 9.59
N PRO A 333 -10.92 -10.30 9.82
CA PRO A 333 -9.92 -11.26 9.35
C PRO A 333 -9.64 -11.15 7.85
N PHE A 334 -8.37 -11.17 7.52
CA PHE A 334 -7.86 -11.24 6.15
C PHE A 334 -7.44 -12.69 5.86
N PHE A 335 -7.75 -13.20 4.68
CA PHE A 335 -7.42 -14.56 4.23
C PHE A 335 -6.76 -14.53 2.86
N GLY A 336 -5.98 -15.55 2.57
CA GLY A 336 -5.42 -15.81 1.24
C GLY A 336 -4.42 -14.76 0.76
N GLU A 337 -4.47 -14.49 -0.52
CA GLU A 337 -3.60 -13.64 -1.32
C GLU A 337 -2.20 -14.26 -1.54
N ASP A 338 -1.54 -14.67 -0.48
CA ASP A 338 -0.25 -15.36 -0.60
C ASP A 338 -0.44 -16.85 -0.84
N PRO A 339 0.39 -17.48 -1.68
CA PRO A 339 0.29 -18.90 -1.96
C PRO A 339 0.67 -19.81 -0.79
N CYS A 340 1.08 -19.25 0.33
CA CYS A 340 1.37 -19.99 1.56
C CYS A 340 0.34 -19.65 2.63
N ASP A 341 0.00 -20.67 3.44
CA ASP A 341 -0.92 -20.52 4.59
C ASP A 341 -0.20 -19.88 5.80
N LEU A 342 0.67 -18.91 5.56
CA LEU A 342 1.29 -18.16 6.64
C LEU A 342 0.23 -17.27 7.29
N GLU A 343 0.04 -17.45 8.58
CA GLU A 343 -0.79 -16.57 9.39
C GLU A 343 -0.04 -15.25 9.62
N MET A 344 -0.16 -14.37 8.64
CA MET A 344 0.38 -13.02 8.75
C MET A 344 -0.62 -12.12 9.48
N PRO A 345 -0.16 -11.15 10.27
CA PRO A 345 -1.04 -10.15 10.85
C PRO A 345 -1.55 -9.20 9.75
N ARG A 346 -2.73 -9.48 9.24
CA ARG A 346 -3.40 -8.72 8.17
C ARG A 346 -4.85 -8.46 8.55
N ASN A 347 -5.38 -7.33 8.13
CA ASN A 347 -6.75 -6.93 8.38
C ASN A 347 -7.43 -6.50 7.09
N CYS A 348 -8.71 -6.87 6.97
CA CYS A 348 -9.70 -6.07 6.27
C CYS A 348 -10.35 -5.12 7.27
N TYR A 349 -11.16 -4.18 6.80
CA TYR A 349 -11.84 -3.21 7.65
C TYR A 349 -13.32 -3.08 7.33
N LEU A 350 -14.16 -3.06 8.37
CA LEU A 350 -15.56 -2.66 8.25
C LEU A 350 -15.73 -1.27 8.87
N ILE A 351 -16.17 -0.30 8.09
CA ILE A 351 -16.60 0.99 8.59
C ILE A 351 -18.09 0.86 8.93
N ALA A 352 -18.41 0.94 10.22
CA ALA A 352 -19.78 0.94 10.74
C ALA A 352 -20.11 2.35 11.21
N ASP A 353 -20.85 3.11 10.41
CA ASP A 353 -21.15 4.52 10.67
C ASP A 353 -22.64 4.80 10.58
N ARG A 354 -23.28 5.04 11.74
CA ARG A 354 -24.70 5.45 11.85
C ARG A 354 -25.63 4.59 10.98
N GLY A 355 -25.49 3.26 11.10
CA GLY A 355 -26.32 2.27 10.41
C GLY A 355 -25.99 2.07 8.93
N ARG A 356 -24.93 2.68 8.43
CA ARG A 356 -24.37 2.41 7.11
C ARG A 356 -23.03 1.72 7.26
N ASN A 357 -22.89 0.58 6.63
CA ASN A 357 -21.70 -0.24 6.71
C ASN A 357 -21.00 -0.30 5.35
N THR A 358 -19.69 -0.13 5.35
CA THR A 358 -18.83 -0.28 4.18
C THR A 358 -17.71 -1.25 4.51
N LEU A 359 -17.57 -2.33 3.76
CA LEU A 359 -16.51 -3.30 3.90
C LEU A 359 -15.37 -2.97 2.93
N ILE A 360 -14.20 -2.75 3.46
CA ILE A 360 -12.94 -2.66 2.72
C ILE A 360 -12.28 -4.04 2.85
N HIS A 361 -12.56 -4.91 1.88
CA HIS A 361 -12.10 -6.32 1.88
C HIS A 361 -10.71 -6.48 1.30
N VAL A 362 -10.22 -5.45 0.67
CA VAL A 362 -8.86 -5.36 0.10
C VAL A 362 -8.60 -6.53 -0.87
N ASP A 363 -7.47 -7.20 -0.73
CA ASP A 363 -7.03 -8.32 -1.55
C ASP A 363 -7.32 -9.69 -0.90
N SER A 364 -8.13 -9.69 0.17
CA SER A 364 -8.47 -10.90 0.89
C SER A 364 -9.36 -11.85 0.09
N GLY A 365 -8.96 -13.10 -0.02
CA GLY A 365 -9.65 -14.15 -0.74
C GLY A 365 -9.48 -15.53 -0.09
N PRO A 366 -9.91 -16.61 -0.75
CA PRO A 366 -9.71 -17.94 -0.22
C PRO A 366 -8.22 -18.29 -0.09
N THR A 367 -7.85 -18.98 1.00
CA THR A 367 -6.53 -19.60 1.16
C THR A 367 -6.41 -20.86 0.31
N ASN A 368 -5.20 -21.40 0.15
CA ASN A 368 -4.96 -22.64 -0.60
C ASN A 368 -5.71 -23.86 -0.04
N ASN A 369 -6.04 -23.86 1.25
CA ASN A 369 -6.85 -24.91 1.88
C ASN A 369 -8.34 -24.58 1.94
N GLY A 370 -8.77 -23.53 1.21
CA GLY A 370 -10.16 -23.12 1.05
C GLY A 370 -10.73 -22.27 2.17
N ARG A 371 -9.98 -21.92 3.21
CA ARG A 371 -10.44 -20.99 4.25
C ARG A 371 -10.66 -19.61 3.66
N SER A 372 -11.73 -18.96 4.07
CA SER A 372 -12.06 -17.60 3.62
C SER A 372 -13.00 -16.91 4.60
N ALA A 373 -13.21 -15.62 4.43
CA ALA A 373 -14.18 -14.87 5.23
C ALA A 373 -15.61 -15.41 5.11
N LEU A 374 -15.94 -16.01 3.97
CA LEU A 374 -17.24 -16.68 3.76
C LEU A 374 -17.30 -18.02 4.51
N GLN A 375 -16.31 -18.88 4.31
CA GLN A 375 -16.31 -20.22 4.89
C GLN A 375 -16.25 -20.20 6.43
N GLU A 376 -15.50 -19.27 6.98
CA GLU A 376 -15.39 -19.07 8.44
C GLU A 376 -16.58 -18.31 9.03
N GLY A 377 -17.58 -17.94 8.22
CA GLY A 377 -18.79 -17.24 8.67
C GLY A 377 -18.55 -15.82 9.16
N VAL A 378 -17.42 -15.22 8.80
CA VAL A 378 -17.04 -13.86 9.22
C VAL A 378 -18.05 -12.84 8.70
N ILE A 379 -18.38 -12.91 7.41
CA ILE A 379 -19.32 -11.96 6.79
C ILE A 379 -20.71 -12.06 7.40
N ASP A 380 -21.22 -13.26 7.63
CA ASP A 380 -22.49 -13.48 8.32
C ASP A 380 -22.46 -12.92 9.76
N GLY A 381 -21.33 -13.06 10.44
CA GLY A 381 -21.09 -12.48 11.76
C GLY A 381 -21.19 -10.96 11.75
N LEU A 382 -20.55 -10.31 10.78
CA LEU A 382 -20.60 -8.86 10.60
C LEU A 382 -22.03 -8.39 10.30
N VAL A 383 -22.73 -9.05 9.38
CA VAL A 383 -24.11 -8.71 9.03
C VAL A 383 -25.07 -8.89 10.22
N ARG A 384 -24.88 -9.94 11.04
CA ARG A 384 -25.67 -10.12 12.27
C ARG A 384 -25.43 -9.01 13.29
N THR A 385 -24.18 -8.58 13.43
CA THR A 385 -23.77 -7.62 14.47
C THR A 385 -24.07 -6.16 14.07
N TYR A 386 -23.76 -5.80 12.82
CA TYR A 386 -23.78 -4.41 12.35
C TYR A 386 -24.93 -4.15 11.36
N GLY A 387 -25.61 -5.17 10.88
CA GLY A 387 -26.61 -5.07 9.81
C GLY A 387 -26.00 -5.21 8.40
N PRO A 388 -26.82 -5.06 7.36
CA PRO A 388 -26.38 -5.16 5.96
C PRO A 388 -25.20 -4.23 5.66
N ILE A 389 -24.29 -4.70 4.81
CA ILE A 389 -23.11 -3.96 4.36
C ILE A 389 -23.45 -3.33 3.01
N ALA A 390 -23.75 -2.03 2.99
CA ALA A 390 -24.25 -1.34 1.80
C ALA A 390 -23.25 -1.36 0.64
N THR A 391 -21.95 -1.25 0.93
CA THR A 391 -20.87 -1.18 -0.05
C THR A 391 -19.77 -2.18 0.32
N VAL A 392 -19.35 -2.99 -0.64
CA VAL A 392 -18.18 -3.87 -0.54
C VAL A 392 -17.14 -3.38 -1.53
N CYS A 393 -15.97 -3.03 -1.03
CA CYS A 393 -14.79 -2.68 -1.82
C CYS A 393 -13.81 -3.84 -1.76
N ALA A 394 -13.49 -4.45 -2.90
CA ALA A 394 -12.52 -5.52 -2.98
C ALA A 394 -11.75 -5.45 -4.30
N SER A 395 -10.55 -5.99 -4.29
CA SER A 395 -9.76 -6.20 -5.50
C SER A 395 -10.45 -7.25 -6.36
N GLN A 396 -10.45 -7.03 -7.67
CA GLN A 396 -10.86 -8.01 -8.66
C GLN A 396 -9.62 -8.48 -9.40
N GLN A 397 -8.65 -8.99 -8.66
CA GLN A 397 -7.42 -9.48 -9.24
C GLN A 397 -7.49 -10.97 -9.44
N GLN A 398 -7.39 -11.37 -10.68
CA GLN A 398 -7.18 -12.75 -11.06
C GLN A 398 -5.93 -12.88 -11.90
N LEU A 399 -4.94 -12.19 -11.46
CA LEU A 399 -3.66 -12.33 -12.08
C LEU A 399 -3.04 -13.60 -11.57
N LEU A 400 -2.65 -14.40 -12.55
CA LEU A 400 -1.55 -15.31 -12.37
C LEU A 400 -0.33 -14.48 -11.98
N GLU A 401 -0.27 -14.05 -10.74
CA GLU A 401 0.90 -13.37 -10.27
C GLU A 401 2.02 -14.36 -10.03
N LEU A 402 2.73 -14.61 -11.10
CA LEU A 402 4.06 -15.21 -11.04
C LEU A 402 5.07 -14.33 -10.27
N ARG A 403 4.58 -13.25 -9.70
CA ARG A 403 5.31 -12.33 -8.88
C ARG A 403 4.71 -12.25 -7.51
N SER A 404 4.27 -13.33 -6.92
CA SER A 404 3.88 -13.19 -5.55
C SER A 404 5.00 -12.52 -4.78
N TYR A 405 4.71 -11.36 -4.37
CA TYR A 405 5.65 -10.47 -3.74
C TYR A 405 5.69 -10.65 -2.26
N ALA A 406 4.81 -11.40 -1.72
CA ALA A 406 4.97 -11.81 -0.37
C ALA A 406 6.25 -12.65 -0.31
N ALA A 407 7.30 -11.93 -0.14
CA ALA A 407 8.64 -12.47 -0.05
C ALA A 407 8.71 -13.63 0.96
N HIS A 408 7.91 -13.59 2.02
CA HIS A 408 7.76 -14.67 2.99
C HIS A 408 6.92 -15.84 2.46
N ALA A 409 6.00 -15.63 1.55
CA ALA A 409 5.27 -16.71 0.90
C ALA A 409 6.20 -17.58 0.07
N CYS A 410 7.08 -16.95 -0.69
CA CYS A 410 8.13 -17.61 -1.43
C CYS A 410 9.08 -18.36 -0.52
N LEU A 411 9.35 -17.78 0.64
CA LEU A 411 10.24 -18.37 1.62
C LEU A 411 9.65 -19.64 2.20
N SER A 412 8.35 -19.72 2.42
CA SER A 412 7.72 -20.88 3.05
C SER A 412 7.48 -22.03 2.08
N HIS A 413 7.13 -21.72 0.83
CA HIS A 413 6.73 -22.72 -0.15
C HIS A 413 7.12 -22.33 -1.58
N PRO A 414 8.40 -22.30 -1.92
CA PRO A 414 8.84 -21.83 -3.23
C PRO A 414 8.22 -22.57 -4.41
N GLY A 415 7.83 -23.85 -4.26
CA GLY A 415 7.17 -24.60 -5.30
C GLY A 415 5.70 -24.25 -5.53
N ARG A 416 5.02 -23.65 -4.57
CA ARG A 416 3.61 -23.23 -4.73
C ARG A 416 3.41 -22.05 -5.67
N TRP A 417 4.47 -21.36 -6.02
CA TRP A 417 4.46 -20.33 -7.05
C TRP A 417 3.99 -20.79 -8.42
N LEU A 418 4.21 -22.07 -8.71
CA LEU A 418 3.78 -22.70 -9.95
C LEU A 418 2.41 -23.36 -9.80
N GLU A 419 1.82 -23.38 -8.62
CA GLU A 419 0.43 -23.75 -8.40
C GLU A 419 -0.45 -22.59 -8.84
N VAL A 420 -0.61 -22.52 -10.15
CA VAL A 420 -1.43 -21.54 -10.81
C VAL A 420 -2.89 -21.77 -10.45
N GLY A 421 -3.47 -20.83 -9.74
CA GLY A 421 -4.79 -20.36 -10.15
C GLY A 421 -6.02 -21.05 -9.61
N GLU A 422 -5.98 -22.10 -8.80
CA GLU A 422 -7.24 -22.63 -8.30
C GLU A 422 -7.58 -22.19 -6.87
N ASN A 423 -6.58 -21.80 -6.08
CA ASN A 423 -6.79 -21.50 -4.67
C ASN A 423 -6.04 -20.23 -4.27
N GLY A 424 -6.73 -19.29 -3.68
CA GLY A 424 -6.14 -18.09 -3.10
C GLY A 424 -6.40 -16.79 -3.87
N TYR A 425 -7.12 -16.82 -4.99
CA TYR A 425 -7.44 -15.65 -5.77
C TYR A 425 -8.91 -15.22 -5.65
N LEU A 426 -9.13 -13.93 -5.83
CA LEU A 426 -10.45 -13.28 -5.81
C LEU A 426 -11.22 -13.61 -7.09
N THR A 427 -11.80 -14.81 -7.18
CA THR A 427 -12.61 -15.20 -8.34
C THR A 427 -13.91 -14.40 -8.39
N ASN A 428 -14.47 -14.18 -9.59
CA ASN A 428 -15.79 -13.57 -9.77
C ASN A 428 -16.88 -14.34 -9.01
N GLY A 429 -16.71 -15.66 -8.86
CA GLY A 429 -17.59 -16.49 -8.03
C GLY A 429 -17.51 -16.08 -6.57
N TYR A 430 -16.31 -16.09 -6.00
CA TYR A 430 -16.08 -15.70 -4.60
C TYR A 430 -16.55 -14.27 -4.31
N LEU A 431 -16.24 -13.32 -5.19
CA LEU A 431 -16.62 -11.91 -5.01
C LEU A 431 -18.13 -11.71 -5.08
N ALA A 432 -18.83 -12.44 -5.94
CA ALA A 432 -20.28 -12.42 -5.99
C ALA A 432 -20.90 -13.00 -4.70
N ASP A 433 -20.40 -14.14 -4.22
CA ASP A 433 -20.85 -14.75 -2.99
C ASP A 433 -20.57 -13.85 -1.76
N LEU A 434 -19.41 -13.18 -1.74
CA LEU A 434 -19.05 -12.19 -0.72
C LEU A 434 -20.08 -11.05 -0.68
N ALA A 435 -20.38 -10.46 -1.84
CA ALA A 435 -21.35 -9.37 -1.93
C ALA A 435 -22.78 -9.82 -1.53
N MET A 436 -23.17 -11.04 -1.91
CA MET A 436 -24.47 -11.61 -1.53
C MET A 436 -24.56 -11.87 -0.02
N ALA A 437 -23.55 -12.50 0.58
CA ALA A 437 -23.47 -12.72 2.03
C ALA A 437 -23.50 -11.41 2.81
N ALA A 438 -22.79 -10.40 2.32
CA ALA A 438 -22.80 -9.05 2.87
C ALA A 438 -24.13 -8.31 2.70
N LYS A 439 -25.06 -8.82 1.86
CA LYS A 439 -26.27 -8.13 1.41
C LYS A 439 -25.96 -6.78 0.77
N ALA A 440 -24.87 -6.73 -0.01
CA ALA A 440 -24.38 -5.50 -0.60
C ALA A 440 -25.35 -4.97 -1.67
N ARG A 441 -25.47 -3.64 -1.73
CA ARG A 441 -26.17 -2.92 -2.79
C ARG A 441 -25.22 -2.44 -3.89
N LEU A 442 -23.94 -2.27 -3.54
CA LEU A 442 -22.88 -1.93 -4.48
C LEU A 442 -21.62 -2.72 -4.18
N PHE A 443 -21.08 -3.34 -5.21
CA PHE A 443 -19.73 -3.87 -5.22
C PHE A 443 -18.82 -2.91 -5.99
N VAL A 444 -17.73 -2.50 -5.34
CA VAL A 444 -16.71 -1.63 -5.91
C VAL A 444 -15.44 -2.44 -6.16
N SER A 445 -15.10 -2.62 -7.43
CA SER A 445 -13.81 -3.18 -7.82
C SER A 445 -12.76 -2.07 -7.77
N TYR A 446 -11.76 -2.20 -6.91
CA TYR A 446 -10.65 -1.26 -6.74
C TYR A 446 -9.35 -2.04 -6.53
N ALA A 447 -8.22 -1.37 -6.37
CA ALA A 447 -6.91 -2.03 -6.19
C ALA A 447 -6.52 -2.98 -7.35
N THR A 448 -6.93 -2.66 -8.57
CA THR A 448 -6.75 -3.51 -9.75
C THR A 448 -5.49 -3.18 -10.56
N GLY A 449 -4.41 -2.76 -9.89
CA GLY A 449 -3.11 -2.59 -10.54
C GLY A 449 -2.85 -1.23 -11.15
N GLY A 450 -3.47 -0.20 -10.65
CA GLY A 450 -3.19 1.17 -11.03
C GLY A 450 -4.44 2.04 -11.09
N ALA A 451 -4.24 3.33 -11.26
CA ALA A 451 -5.30 4.26 -11.56
C ALA A 451 -5.20 4.65 -13.04
N ASP A 452 -6.33 4.89 -13.69
CA ASP A 452 -6.38 5.28 -15.11
C ASP A 452 -5.57 6.54 -15.46
N TRP A 453 -5.26 7.33 -14.46
CA TRP A 453 -4.46 8.53 -14.58
C TRP A 453 -2.96 8.28 -14.38
N TYR A 454 -2.57 7.04 -14.08
CA TYR A 454 -1.19 6.64 -14.15
C TYR A 454 -0.76 6.62 -15.62
N PRO A 455 0.43 7.12 -15.95
CA PRO A 455 1.01 6.88 -17.24
C PRO A 455 1.05 5.37 -17.55
N ASP A 456 0.79 4.99 -18.80
CA ASP A 456 0.75 3.59 -19.26
C ASP A 456 1.92 2.72 -18.74
N HIS A 457 3.11 3.31 -18.56
CA HIS A 457 4.29 2.60 -18.08
C HIS A 457 4.29 2.33 -16.57
N LEU A 458 3.40 2.96 -15.81
CA LEU A 458 3.20 2.71 -14.39
C LEU A 458 2.18 1.60 -14.13
N SER A 459 1.42 1.24 -15.14
CA SER A 459 0.55 0.08 -15.08
C SER A 459 1.36 -1.18 -15.40
N PHE A 460 1.97 -1.76 -14.40
CA PHE A 460 2.82 -2.96 -14.59
C PHE A 460 2.06 -4.18 -15.09
N MET A 461 0.76 -4.22 -14.89
CA MET A 461 -0.12 -5.31 -15.31
C MET A 461 -0.49 -5.22 -16.78
N PHE A 462 -0.59 -4.02 -17.34
CA PHE A 462 -1.00 -3.75 -18.71
C PHE A 462 0.11 -3.14 -19.55
N SER A 463 1.35 -3.56 -19.33
CA SER A 463 2.49 -3.02 -20.05
C SER A 463 2.38 -3.26 -21.55
N ARG A 464 2.10 -2.21 -22.33
CA ARG A 464 2.20 -2.24 -23.79
C ARG A 464 3.60 -2.58 -24.31
N ARG A 465 4.62 -2.46 -23.44
CA ARG A 465 6.02 -2.80 -23.77
C ARG A 465 6.27 -4.30 -23.89
N ASN A 466 5.41 -5.14 -23.28
CA ASN A 466 5.52 -6.60 -23.42
C ASN A 466 4.14 -7.24 -23.63
N PRO A 467 3.62 -7.20 -24.89
CA PRO A 467 2.30 -7.75 -25.22
C PRO A 467 2.17 -9.25 -24.92
N ALA A 468 3.25 -10.02 -25.08
CA ALA A 468 3.23 -11.46 -24.79
C ALA A 468 3.03 -11.73 -23.30
N ARG A 469 3.70 -10.95 -22.43
CA ARG A 469 3.52 -11.02 -20.98
C ARG A 469 2.12 -10.59 -20.56
N THR A 470 1.61 -9.50 -21.13
CA THR A 470 0.23 -9.06 -20.91
C THR A 470 -0.76 -10.14 -21.32
N ALA A 471 -0.59 -10.76 -22.48
CA ALA A 471 -1.46 -11.83 -22.96
C ALA A 471 -1.45 -13.06 -22.02
N LEU A 472 -0.30 -13.43 -21.47
CA LEU A 472 -0.22 -14.52 -20.49
C LEU A 472 -0.94 -14.16 -19.19
N LEU A 473 -0.66 -12.98 -18.66
CA LEU A 473 -1.24 -12.52 -17.41
C LEU A 473 -2.76 -12.37 -17.50
N THR A 474 -3.28 -11.97 -18.67
CA THR A 474 -4.72 -11.80 -18.91
C THR A 474 -5.43 -13.06 -19.39
N ALA A 475 -4.71 -14.11 -19.78
CA ALA A 475 -5.31 -15.37 -20.24
C ALA A 475 -6.21 -16.04 -19.19
N HIS A 476 -5.93 -15.80 -17.91
CA HIS A 476 -6.66 -16.32 -16.77
C HIS A 476 -7.51 -15.25 -16.06
N TRP A 477 -7.65 -14.09 -16.64
CA TRP A 477 -8.41 -12.99 -16.03
C TRP A 477 -9.91 -13.18 -16.21
N GLU A 478 -10.63 -13.24 -15.10
CA GLU A 478 -12.10 -13.19 -15.13
C GLU A 478 -12.57 -11.76 -15.42
N ARG A 479 -13.46 -11.63 -16.35
CA ARG A 479 -13.87 -10.32 -16.88
C ARG A 479 -14.76 -9.57 -15.88
N PRO A 480 -14.62 -8.26 -15.77
CA PRO A 480 -15.49 -7.41 -14.95
C PRO A 480 -16.98 -7.60 -15.29
N GLU A 481 -17.32 -7.81 -16.55
CA GLU A 481 -18.68 -8.00 -17.01
C GLU A 481 -19.31 -9.29 -16.47
N GLU A 482 -18.51 -10.32 -16.23
CA GLU A 482 -18.98 -11.59 -15.66
C GLU A 482 -19.34 -11.41 -14.18
N LEU A 483 -18.54 -10.66 -13.42
CA LEU A 483 -18.89 -10.32 -12.05
C LEU A 483 -20.16 -9.47 -11.98
N LYS A 484 -20.26 -8.46 -12.84
CA LYS A 484 -21.47 -7.64 -12.96
C LYS A 484 -22.72 -8.49 -13.26
N ALA A 485 -22.60 -9.47 -14.16
CA ALA A 485 -23.69 -10.40 -14.48
C ALA A 485 -24.08 -11.30 -13.30
N LYS A 486 -23.10 -11.75 -12.49
CA LYS A 486 -23.36 -12.56 -11.29
C LYS A 486 -24.02 -11.77 -10.15
N LEU A 487 -23.73 -10.48 -10.03
CA LEU A 487 -24.28 -9.59 -9.01
C LEU A 487 -25.70 -9.11 -9.32
N ALA A 488 -26.03 -8.96 -10.58
CA ALA A 488 -27.31 -8.39 -11.04
C ALA A 488 -28.56 -9.11 -10.48
N PRO A 489 -28.63 -10.47 -10.41
CA PRO A 489 -29.80 -11.17 -9.85
C PRO A 489 -30.05 -10.85 -8.37
N ALA A 490 -29.01 -10.51 -7.61
CA ALA A 490 -29.11 -10.13 -6.21
C ALA A 490 -29.45 -8.64 -6.01
N GLY A 491 -29.63 -7.86 -7.10
CA GLY A 491 -29.84 -6.43 -7.03
C GLY A 491 -28.62 -5.65 -6.56
N CYS A 492 -27.43 -6.24 -6.62
CA CYS A 492 -26.18 -5.59 -6.27
C CYS A 492 -25.59 -4.92 -7.53
N GLY A 493 -25.37 -3.61 -7.45
CA GLY A 493 -24.66 -2.86 -8.50
C GLY A 493 -23.17 -3.25 -8.53
N TYR A 494 -22.56 -3.08 -9.69
CA TYR A 494 -21.12 -3.24 -9.89
C TYR A 494 -20.52 -1.94 -10.41
N HIS A 495 -19.41 -1.51 -9.83
CA HIS A 495 -18.64 -0.38 -10.32
C HIS A 495 -17.14 -0.71 -10.32
N TYR A 496 -16.51 -0.55 -11.50
CA TYR A 496 -15.06 -0.52 -11.61
C TYR A 496 -14.58 0.88 -11.29
N SER A 497 -13.82 1.01 -10.21
CA SER A 497 -13.49 2.31 -9.64
C SER A 497 -12.29 2.96 -10.30
N HIS A 498 -12.43 4.22 -10.62
CA HIS A 498 -11.34 5.09 -11.07
C HIS A 498 -10.90 6.02 -9.95
N ALA A 499 -9.67 6.51 -10.03
CA ALA A 499 -9.18 7.47 -9.06
C ALA A 499 -10.07 8.72 -9.01
N LEU A 500 -10.40 9.14 -7.78
CA LEU A 500 -11.30 10.23 -7.44
C LEU A 500 -12.80 9.94 -7.65
N ASP A 501 -13.19 8.71 -8.01
CA ASP A 501 -14.58 8.31 -7.90
C ASP A 501 -15.05 8.42 -6.44
N LEU A 502 -16.27 8.90 -6.28
CA LEU A 502 -16.89 9.14 -4.99
C LEU A 502 -18.13 8.27 -4.84
N PHE A 503 -18.23 7.59 -3.71
CA PHE A 503 -19.32 6.69 -3.34
C PHE A 503 -20.14 7.33 -2.22
N ARG A 504 -21.30 7.87 -2.58
CA ARG A 504 -22.16 8.66 -1.70
C ARG A 504 -23.34 7.85 -1.18
N PRO A 505 -23.72 8.00 0.10
CA PRO A 505 -24.98 7.45 0.59
C PRO A 505 -26.18 7.95 -0.22
N ALA A 506 -26.99 7.04 -0.73
CA ALA A 506 -28.26 7.37 -1.36
C ALA A 506 -29.42 7.32 -0.36
N ALA A 507 -30.48 8.07 -0.63
CA ALA A 507 -31.64 8.18 0.26
C ALA A 507 -32.39 6.85 0.47
N ASP A 508 -32.31 5.93 -0.50
CA ASP A 508 -32.89 4.59 -0.44
C ASP A 508 -32.05 3.59 0.37
N GLY A 509 -30.96 4.06 1.00
CA GLY A 509 -29.98 3.25 1.73
C GLY A 509 -28.95 2.56 0.81
N GLY A 510 -28.98 2.84 -0.50
CA GLY A 510 -27.97 2.40 -1.46
C GLY A 510 -26.74 3.29 -1.49
N THR A 511 -25.95 3.15 -2.53
CA THR A 511 -24.76 3.97 -2.81
C THR A 511 -24.87 4.55 -4.21
N GLN A 512 -24.81 5.87 -4.30
CA GLN A 512 -24.64 6.57 -5.57
C GLN A 512 -23.16 6.66 -5.90
N VAL A 513 -22.83 6.39 -7.15
CA VAL A 513 -21.49 6.64 -7.70
C VAL A 513 -21.50 8.01 -8.37
N VAL A 514 -20.59 8.87 -7.96
CA VAL A 514 -20.33 10.16 -8.61
C VAL A 514 -18.96 10.04 -9.28
N SER A 515 -18.91 10.21 -10.58
CA SER A 515 -17.67 9.99 -11.32
C SER A 515 -16.61 11.06 -11.02
N ALA A 516 -15.34 10.72 -11.22
CA ALA A 516 -14.21 11.62 -11.00
C ALA A 516 -14.34 12.96 -11.77
N ALA A 517 -15.05 12.98 -12.90
CA ALA A 517 -15.26 14.20 -13.67
C ALA A 517 -16.19 15.21 -12.96
N GLU A 518 -16.99 14.74 -11.99
CA GLU A 518 -17.98 15.54 -11.26
C GLU A 518 -17.54 15.83 -9.81
N THR A 519 -16.42 15.25 -9.40
CA THR A 519 -15.87 15.37 -8.04
C THR A 519 -14.74 16.39 -7.95
N VAL A 520 -14.22 16.54 -6.75
CA VAL A 520 -13.04 17.35 -6.48
C VAL A 520 -11.92 16.90 -7.40
N ASP A 521 -11.49 17.78 -8.27
CA ASP A 521 -10.16 17.66 -8.85
C ASP A 521 -9.18 18.31 -7.84
N PRO A 522 -8.43 17.52 -7.04
CA PRO A 522 -7.45 18.10 -6.10
C PRO A 522 -6.39 18.93 -6.83
N LEU A 523 -6.24 18.68 -8.14
CA LEU A 523 -5.36 19.45 -9.01
C LEU A 523 -6.01 20.78 -9.43
N GLN A 524 -7.33 20.89 -9.38
CA GLN A 524 -8.02 22.16 -9.57
C GLN A 524 -7.67 23.15 -8.46
N LEU A 525 -7.45 22.65 -7.24
CA LEU A 525 -6.97 23.44 -6.11
C LEU A 525 -5.60 24.06 -6.39
N TYR A 526 -4.74 23.28 -7.05
CA TYR A 526 -3.43 23.76 -7.49
C TYR A 526 -3.53 24.67 -8.72
N ARG A 527 -4.41 24.37 -9.68
CA ARG A 527 -4.59 25.13 -10.93
C ARG A 527 -5.09 26.55 -10.68
N LEU A 528 -5.91 26.77 -9.67
CA LEU A 528 -6.45 28.09 -9.33
C LEU A 528 -5.35 29.09 -8.93
N ASP A 529 -4.29 28.60 -8.27
CA ASP A 529 -3.24 29.46 -7.75
C ASP A 529 -1.98 29.50 -8.62
N HIS A 530 -1.70 28.46 -9.41
CA HIS A 530 -0.37 28.26 -10.03
C HIS A 530 -0.40 27.82 -11.52
N GLY A 531 -1.56 27.64 -12.10
CA GLY A 531 -1.76 27.10 -13.46
C GLY A 531 -1.53 25.58 -13.54
N ASP A 532 -1.74 25.00 -14.74
CA ASP A 532 -1.58 23.57 -14.94
C ASP A 532 -0.15 23.11 -14.66
N PRO A 533 0.06 22.10 -13.79
CA PRO A 533 1.38 21.53 -13.61
C PRO A 533 1.96 21.06 -14.96
N PRO A 534 3.24 21.24 -15.20
CA PRO A 534 3.86 20.95 -16.51
C PRO A 534 3.64 19.51 -17.01
N PHE A 535 3.49 18.56 -16.10
CA PHE A 535 3.26 17.16 -16.43
C PHE A 535 1.80 16.85 -16.85
N MET A 536 0.83 17.71 -16.49
CA MET A 536 -0.58 17.53 -16.92
C MET A 536 -0.85 18.06 -18.32
N ARG A 537 0.05 18.87 -18.89
CA ARG A 537 -0.10 19.39 -20.25
C ARG A 537 0.10 18.34 -21.33
N SER A 538 0.51 17.14 -20.98
CA SER A 538 0.84 16.05 -21.89
C SER A 538 -0.13 14.86 -21.83
N LYS A 539 -1.44 15.10 -21.83
CA LYS A 539 -2.36 14.03 -22.28
C LYS A 539 -2.03 13.73 -23.74
N GLY A 540 -1.07 12.84 -23.97
CA GLY A 540 -0.65 12.46 -25.33
C GLY A 540 0.85 12.27 -25.56
N THR A 541 1.69 12.60 -24.61
CA THR A 541 3.13 12.29 -24.71
C THR A 541 3.52 11.24 -23.70
N THR A 542 3.95 10.11 -24.19
CA THR A 542 4.61 9.02 -23.44
C THR A 542 5.77 9.57 -22.62
N TRP A 543 5.73 9.37 -21.33
CA TRP A 543 6.86 9.55 -20.41
C TRP A 543 7.89 8.45 -20.60
#